data_0b034fe4a355f51361f0c5af3a991560
#
_entry.id   0b034fe4a355f51361f0c5af3a991560
#
_cell.length_a   1.000
_cell.length_b   1.000
_cell.length_c   1.000
_cell.angle_alpha   90.00
_cell.angle_beta   90.00
_cell.angle_gamma   90.00
#
_symmetry.space_group_name_H-M   'P 1'
#
loop_
_entity.id
_entity.type
_entity.pdbx_description
1 polymer ?
#
loop_
_entity_poly.entity_id
_entity_poly.type
_entity_poly.pdbx_seq_one_letter_code
_entity_poly.pdbx_strand_id
1 'polypeptide(L)'
;MAVERTLSIIKPDAVAKNVIGEIYSRFEKAGLKIIAARMMQLSREQAEGFYAVHKERPFFNDLVEFMISGPVVVQCLEGEDAISQNRALMGATNPKEAEAGTIRADFADSIDANAVHGSDGPDTAKVEIDYFFSADDLCSRG
;
A
#
# COMPACT_ATOMS: atom_id res chain seq x y z
N MET A 1 -3.86 21.56 9.97
CA MET A 1 -3.14 20.29 10.08
C MET A 1 -4.12 19.18 10.38
N ALA A 2 -4.38 18.40 9.37
CA ALA A 2 -5.35 17.32 9.50
C ALA A 2 -4.63 16.00 9.72
N VAL A 3 -5.03 15.31 10.78
CA VAL A 3 -4.62 13.91 10.95
C VAL A 3 -5.45 13.10 9.98
N GLU A 4 -4.78 12.35 9.13
CA GLU A 4 -5.39 11.50 8.11
C GLU A 4 -4.99 10.06 8.30
N ARG A 5 -5.76 9.18 7.67
CA ARG A 5 -5.43 7.76 7.56
C ARG A 5 -5.34 7.40 6.09
N THR A 6 -4.44 6.49 5.76
CA THR A 6 -4.31 5.97 4.41
C THR A 6 -4.07 4.48 4.47
N LEU A 7 -4.50 3.77 3.44
CA LEU A 7 -4.20 2.34 3.32
C LEU A 7 -2.92 2.19 2.52
N SER A 8 -2.05 1.30 2.98
CA SER A 8 -0.83 0.93 2.29
C SER A 8 -0.78 -0.58 2.18
N ILE A 9 -0.23 -1.08 1.07
CA ILE A 9 0.00 -2.51 0.90
C ILE A 9 1.43 -2.70 0.44
N ILE A 10 2.15 -3.61 1.08
CA ILE A 10 3.43 -4.10 0.58
C ILE A 10 3.09 -5.29 -0.30
N LYS A 11 3.37 -5.16 -1.58
CA LYS A 11 2.96 -6.14 -2.61
C LYS A 11 3.85 -7.38 -2.59
N PRO A 12 3.42 -8.47 -3.24
CA PRO A 12 4.16 -9.73 -3.17
C PRO A 12 5.62 -9.65 -3.60
N ASP A 13 5.96 -8.80 -4.56
CA ASP A 13 7.33 -8.63 -5.02
C ASP A 13 8.24 -8.10 -3.90
N ALA A 14 7.78 -7.09 -3.16
CA ALA A 14 8.55 -6.54 -2.06
C ALA A 14 8.59 -7.48 -0.85
N VAL A 15 7.49 -8.19 -0.57
CA VAL A 15 7.48 -9.20 0.50
C VAL A 15 8.52 -10.27 0.19
N ALA A 16 8.58 -10.73 -1.08
CA ALA A 16 9.54 -11.75 -1.48
C ALA A 16 11.00 -11.27 -1.34
N LYS A 17 11.24 -9.98 -1.46
CA LYS A 17 12.57 -9.40 -1.28
C LYS A 17 12.97 -9.25 0.19
N ASN A 18 12.04 -9.52 1.09
CA ASN A 18 12.28 -9.46 2.55
C ASN A 18 12.65 -8.05 3.03
N VAL A 19 11.93 -7.04 2.53
CA VAL A 19 12.19 -5.62 2.85
C VAL A 19 11.05 -4.96 3.63
N ILE A 20 10.18 -5.76 4.25
CA ILE A 20 9.05 -5.22 5.04
C ILE A 20 9.55 -4.24 6.11
N GLY A 21 10.57 -4.63 6.87
CA GLY A 21 11.10 -3.78 7.93
C GLY A 21 11.69 -2.48 7.42
N GLU A 22 12.36 -2.52 6.27
CA GLU A 22 12.92 -1.32 5.65
C GLU A 22 11.81 -0.36 5.24
N ILE A 23 10.73 -0.87 4.67
CA ILE A 23 9.60 -0.06 4.25
C ILE A 23 8.91 0.54 5.49
N TYR A 24 8.69 -0.25 6.53
CA TYR A 24 8.08 0.22 7.77
C TYR A 24 8.94 1.31 8.44
N SER A 25 10.26 1.15 8.39
CA SER A 25 11.17 2.15 8.91
C SER A 25 10.98 3.51 8.22
N ARG A 26 10.75 3.50 6.92
CA ARG A 26 10.51 4.74 6.17
C ARG A 26 9.21 5.42 6.58
N PHE A 27 8.15 4.65 6.84
CA PHE A 27 6.90 5.20 7.36
C PHE A 27 7.14 5.88 8.71
N GLU A 28 7.77 5.18 9.62
CA GLU A 28 7.97 5.68 10.97
C GLU A 28 8.90 6.88 11.05
N LYS A 29 9.96 6.88 10.25
CA LYS A 29 10.88 8.03 10.18
C LYS A 29 10.21 9.28 9.61
N ALA A 30 9.19 9.11 8.78
CA ALA A 30 8.43 10.22 8.24
C ALA A 30 7.34 10.72 9.19
N GLY A 31 7.16 10.07 10.33
CA GLY A 31 6.14 10.44 11.31
C GLY A 31 4.80 9.77 11.11
N LEU A 32 4.71 8.81 10.19
CA LEU A 32 3.48 8.04 9.99
C LEU A 32 3.44 6.89 10.99
N LYS A 33 2.31 6.71 11.64
CA LYS A 33 2.12 5.65 12.62
C LYS A 33 1.36 4.50 12.01
N ILE A 34 1.88 3.30 12.20
CA ILE A 34 1.18 2.08 11.79
C ILE A 34 0.16 1.77 12.87
N ILE A 35 -1.12 1.86 12.55
CA ILE A 35 -2.20 1.64 13.53
C ILE A 35 -2.97 0.36 13.29
N ALA A 36 -2.69 -0.34 12.20
CA ALA A 36 -3.18 -1.69 11.93
C ALA A 36 -2.25 -2.31 10.91
N ALA A 37 -1.99 -3.60 11.05
CA ALA A 37 -1.09 -4.32 10.13
C ALA A 37 -1.50 -5.79 10.08
N ARG A 38 -1.41 -6.39 8.89
CA ARG A 38 -1.83 -7.77 8.70
C ARG A 38 -1.12 -8.36 7.50
N MET A 39 -0.46 -9.49 7.70
CA MET A 39 0.08 -10.26 6.57
C MET A 39 -0.99 -11.24 6.13
N MET A 40 -1.23 -11.32 4.84
CA MET A 40 -2.26 -12.21 4.33
C MET A 40 -1.96 -12.66 2.91
N GLN A 41 -2.48 -13.82 2.57
CA GLN A 41 -2.51 -14.30 1.19
C GLN A 41 -3.89 -13.98 0.64
N LEU A 42 -3.96 -13.05 -0.31
CA LEU A 42 -5.23 -12.67 -0.88
C LEU A 42 -5.80 -13.82 -1.71
N SER A 43 -7.12 -14.02 -1.61
CA SER A 43 -7.82 -14.87 -2.56
C SER A 43 -8.05 -14.09 -3.84
N ARG A 44 -8.34 -14.80 -4.93
CA ARG A 44 -8.70 -14.13 -6.18
C ARG A 44 -9.90 -13.19 -5.97
N GLU A 45 -10.90 -13.66 -5.22
CA GLU A 45 -12.10 -12.88 -4.93
C GLU A 45 -11.75 -11.59 -4.18
N GLN A 46 -10.86 -11.66 -3.19
CA GLN A 46 -10.44 -10.48 -2.45
C GLN A 46 -9.70 -9.48 -3.34
N ALA A 47 -8.81 -9.96 -4.19
CA ALA A 47 -8.05 -9.09 -5.08
C ALA A 47 -8.98 -8.45 -6.12
N GLU A 48 -9.91 -9.22 -6.68
CA GLU A 48 -10.88 -8.69 -7.64
C GLU A 48 -11.76 -7.62 -7.00
N GLY A 49 -12.21 -7.85 -5.77
CA GLY A 49 -13.02 -6.87 -5.04
C GLY A 49 -12.28 -5.60 -4.73
N PHE A 50 -11.02 -5.72 -4.32
CA PHE A 50 -10.21 -4.54 -4.01
C PHE A 50 -9.98 -3.67 -5.24
N TYR A 51 -9.73 -4.29 -6.39
CA TYR A 51 -9.46 -3.58 -7.64
C TYR A 51 -10.69 -3.46 -8.54
N ALA A 52 -11.90 -3.59 -7.97
CA ALA A 52 -13.15 -3.59 -8.75
C ALA A 52 -13.33 -2.36 -9.64
N VAL A 53 -12.78 -1.21 -9.23
CA VAL A 53 -12.84 0.03 -10.02
C VAL A 53 -12.09 -0.10 -11.35
N HIS A 54 -11.19 -1.09 -11.47
CA HIS A 54 -10.41 -1.35 -12.68
C HIS A 54 -10.93 -2.54 -13.48
N LYS A 55 -12.09 -3.08 -13.12
CA LYS A 55 -12.64 -4.32 -13.69
C LYS A 55 -12.69 -4.32 -15.21
N GLU A 56 -12.96 -3.18 -15.81
CA GLU A 56 -13.07 -3.05 -17.28
C GLU A 56 -11.73 -2.77 -17.96
N ARG A 57 -10.65 -2.62 -17.18
CA ARG A 57 -9.34 -2.30 -17.74
C ARG A 57 -8.64 -3.55 -18.27
N PRO A 58 -7.87 -3.42 -19.37
CA PRO A 58 -7.15 -4.57 -19.94
C PRO A 58 -6.17 -5.21 -18.96
N PHE A 59 -5.59 -4.44 -18.05
CA PHE A 59 -4.59 -4.92 -17.09
C PHE A 59 -5.21 -5.59 -15.85
N PHE A 60 -6.54 -5.61 -15.72
CA PHE A 60 -7.20 -6.08 -14.49
C PHE A 60 -6.79 -7.50 -14.11
N ASN A 61 -6.86 -8.44 -15.05
CA ASN A 61 -6.52 -9.84 -14.76
C ASN A 61 -5.05 -9.99 -14.36
N ASP A 62 -4.14 -9.27 -15.03
CA ASP A 62 -2.72 -9.34 -14.71
C ASP A 62 -2.46 -8.77 -13.32
N LEU A 63 -3.14 -7.69 -12.96
CA LEU A 63 -3.02 -7.09 -11.63
C LEU A 63 -3.49 -8.06 -10.55
N VAL A 64 -4.65 -8.70 -10.76
CA VAL A 64 -5.19 -9.68 -9.83
C VAL A 64 -4.22 -10.86 -9.68
N GLU A 65 -3.74 -11.42 -10.80
CA GLU A 65 -2.79 -12.54 -10.78
C GLU A 65 -1.53 -12.16 -10.00
N PHE A 66 -1.01 -10.96 -10.21
CA PHE A 66 0.16 -10.48 -9.49
C PHE A 66 -0.10 -10.40 -7.99
N MET A 67 -1.23 -9.83 -7.58
CA MET A 67 -1.53 -9.62 -6.17
C MET A 67 -1.79 -10.92 -5.41
N ILE A 68 -2.16 -12.00 -6.09
CA ILE A 68 -2.36 -13.29 -5.45
C ILE A 68 -1.15 -14.22 -5.59
N SER A 69 -0.08 -13.75 -6.22
CA SER A 69 1.11 -14.57 -6.47
C SER A 69 1.93 -14.88 -5.22
N GLY A 70 1.69 -14.18 -4.13
CA GLY A 70 2.36 -14.39 -2.85
C GLY A 70 1.72 -13.56 -1.76
N PRO A 71 2.21 -13.68 -0.52
CA PRO A 71 1.66 -12.90 0.60
C PRO A 71 1.87 -11.40 0.42
N VAL A 72 0.96 -10.62 0.98
CA VAL A 72 1.06 -9.17 1.05
C VAL A 72 1.01 -8.74 2.51
N VAL A 73 1.48 -7.54 2.81
CA VAL A 73 1.25 -6.92 4.12
C VAL A 73 0.39 -5.69 3.90
N VAL A 74 -0.75 -5.67 4.58
CA VAL A 74 -1.71 -4.56 4.51
C VAL A 74 -1.62 -3.78 5.81
N GLN A 75 -1.49 -2.46 5.73
CA GLN A 75 -1.41 -1.61 6.92
C GLN A 75 -2.20 -0.34 6.74
N CYS A 76 -2.71 0.18 7.87
CA CYS A 76 -3.30 1.50 7.94
C CYS A 76 -2.29 2.43 8.59
N LEU A 77 -2.00 3.53 7.93
CA LEU A 77 -1.06 4.55 8.41
C LEU A 77 -1.84 5.78 8.84
N GLU A 78 -1.43 6.38 9.96
CA GLU A 78 -2.06 7.58 10.49
C GLU A 78 -1.01 8.67 10.72
N GLY A 79 -1.31 9.90 10.36
CA GLY A 79 -0.42 11.04 10.59
C GLY A 79 -0.92 12.26 9.88
N GLU A 80 -0.21 13.38 10.02
CA GLU A 80 -0.53 14.59 9.28
C GLU A 80 -0.33 14.35 7.79
N ASP A 81 -1.34 14.70 7.00
CA ASP A 81 -1.28 14.56 5.54
C ASP A 81 -0.80 13.15 5.12
N ALA A 82 -1.30 12.13 5.81
CA ALA A 82 -0.81 10.76 5.62
C ALA A 82 -0.87 10.30 4.16
N ILE A 83 -1.91 10.69 3.43
CA ILE A 83 -2.07 10.28 2.04
C ILE A 83 -0.93 10.83 1.19
N SER A 84 -0.70 12.15 1.24
CA SER A 84 0.34 12.76 0.42
C SER A 84 1.74 12.36 0.89
N GLN A 85 1.95 12.24 2.21
CA GLN A 85 3.24 11.79 2.73
C GLN A 85 3.57 10.38 2.28
N ASN A 86 2.60 9.47 2.36
CA ASN A 86 2.83 8.10 1.91
C ASN A 86 3.14 8.04 0.41
N ARG A 87 2.42 8.82 -0.39
CA ARG A 87 2.67 8.84 -1.84
C ARG A 87 4.06 9.39 -2.16
N ALA A 88 4.51 10.39 -1.41
CA ALA A 88 5.88 10.90 -1.57
C ALA A 88 6.93 9.85 -1.20
N LEU A 89 6.69 9.08 -0.15
CA LEU A 89 7.59 8.00 0.26
C LEU A 89 7.62 6.87 -0.77
N MET A 90 6.47 6.57 -1.40
CA MET A 90 6.39 5.52 -2.41
C MET A 90 7.15 5.88 -3.69
N GLY A 91 7.05 7.13 -4.11
CA GLY A 91 7.63 7.58 -5.36
C GLY A 91 6.71 7.35 -6.56
N ALA A 92 7.20 7.71 -7.74
CA ALA A 92 6.43 7.58 -8.98
C ALA A 92 6.08 6.11 -9.25
N THR A 93 4.91 5.90 -9.88
CA THR A 93 4.41 4.56 -10.21
C THR A 93 5.43 3.77 -11.04
N ASN A 94 6.08 4.45 -11.98
CA ASN A 94 7.16 3.84 -12.73
C ASN A 94 8.46 4.01 -11.93
N PRO A 95 9.11 2.92 -11.47
CA PRO A 95 10.32 3.05 -10.66
C PRO A 95 11.46 3.73 -11.38
N LYS A 96 11.50 3.71 -12.70
CA LYS A 96 12.53 4.41 -13.47
C LYS A 96 12.40 5.93 -13.37
N GLU A 97 11.20 6.41 -13.05
CA GLU A 97 10.93 7.84 -12.88
C GLU A 97 10.88 8.24 -11.41
N ALA A 98 10.97 7.29 -10.50
CA ALA A 98 10.92 7.56 -9.07
C ALA A 98 12.22 8.18 -8.59
N GLU A 99 12.11 9.19 -7.73
CA GLU A 99 13.29 9.85 -7.17
C GLU A 99 14.08 8.89 -6.27
N ALA A 100 15.39 9.07 -6.24
CA ALA A 100 16.26 8.28 -5.38
C ALA A 100 15.81 8.39 -3.92
N GLY A 101 15.86 7.27 -3.20
CA GLY A 101 15.44 7.20 -1.81
C GLY A 101 13.97 6.89 -1.60
N THR A 102 13.17 6.88 -2.66
CA THR A 102 11.77 6.44 -2.55
C THR A 102 11.72 4.91 -2.53
N ILE A 103 10.60 4.39 -2.01
CA ILE A 103 10.41 2.94 -1.91
C ILE A 103 10.49 2.28 -3.30
N ARG A 104 9.81 2.86 -4.27
CA ARG A 104 9.80 2.29 -5.62
C ARG A 104 11.15 2.39 -6.32
N ALA A 105 11.88 3.48 -6.12
CA ALA A 105 13.22 3.61 -6.70
C ALA A 105 14.15 2.51 -6.16
N ASP A 106 14.01 2.19 -4.88
CA ASP A 106 14.92 1.25 -4.22
C ASP A 106 14.50 -0.22 -4.38
N PHE A 107 13.20 -0.49 -4.43
CA PHE A 107 12.72 -1.87 -4.32
C PHE A 107 11.81 -2.35 -5.44
N ALA A 108 11.30 -1.47 -6.30
CA ALA A 108 10.41 -1.88 -7.37
C ALA A 108 11.19 -2.30 -8.61
N ASP A 109 10.69 -3.30 -9.32
CA ASP A 109 11.33 -3.81 -10.54
C ASP A 109 10.74 -3.19 -11.80
N SER A 110 9.45 -2.88 -11.80
CA SER A 110 8.73 -2.39 -12.97
C SER A 110 7.45 -1.69 -12.54
N ILE A 111 6.72 -1.15 -13.49
CA ILE A 111 5.41 -0.55 -13.22
C ILE A 111 4.45 -1.59 -12.64
N ASP A 112 4.50 -2.82 -13.15
CA ASP A 112 3.62 -3.89 -12.67
C ASP A 112 4.07 -4.46 -11.33
N ALA A 113 5.37 -4.60 -11.11
CA ALA A 113 5.96 -5.08 -9.86
C ALA A 113 6.57 -3.88 -9.13
N ASN A 114 5.71 -2.99 -8.62
CA ASN A 114 6.14 -1.70 -8.09
C ASN A 114 6.12 -1.59 -6.57
N ALA A 115 6.23 -2.70 -5.89
CA ALA A 115 6.51 -2.85 -4.46
C ALA A 115 5.38 -2.48 -3.51
N VAL A 116 4.71 -1.35 -3.70
CA VAL A 116 3.74 -0.83 -2.73
C VAL A 116 2.53 -0.20 -3.39
N HIS A 117 1.43 -0.15 -2.62
CA HIS A 117 0.21 0.55 -2.96
C HIS A 117 -0.10 1.55 -1.86
N GLY A 118 -0.65 2.69 -2.20
CA GLY A 118 -1.17 3.68 -1.26
C GLY A 118 -2.43 4.31 -1.80
N SER A 119 -3.37 4.64 -0.91
CA SER A 119 -4.59 5.32 -1.31
C SER A 119 -4.26 6.66 -1.94
N ASP A 120 -5.08 7.10 -2.89
CA ASP A 120 -4.82 8.32 -3.67
C ASP A 120 -5.66 9.53 -3.22
N GLY A 121 -6.58 9.34 -2.30
CA GLY A 121 -7.40 10.42 -1.77
C GLY A 121 -8.17 10.00 -0.53
N PRO A 122 -8.83 10.96 0.15
CA PRO A 122 -9.56 10.64 1.39
C PRO A 122 -10.70 9.64 1.20
N ASP A 123 -11.44 9.75 0.12
CA ASP A 123 -12.56 8.84 -0.15
C ASP A 123 -12.06 7.44 -0.44
N THR A 124 -11.03 7.32 -1.27
CA THR A 124 -10.40 6.05 -1.59
C THR A 124 -9.80 5.42 -0.34
N ALA A 125 -9.13 6.21 0.49
CA ALA A 125 -8.54 5.73 1.72
C ALA A 125 -9.58 5.09 2.64
N LYS A 126 -10.73 5.74 2.81
CA LYS A 126 -11.79 5.21 3.66
C LYS A 126 -12.31 3.87 3.15
N VAL A 127 -12.59 3.79 1.86
CA VAL A 127 -13.10 2.55 1.25
C VAL A 127 -12.07 1.43 1.38
N GLU A 128 -10.81 1.72 1.10
CA GLU A 128 -9.75 0.71 1.14
C GLU A 128 -9.46 0.24 2.56
N ILE A 129 -9.44 1.15 3.53
CA ILE A 129 -9.23 0.78 4.93
C ILE A 129 -10.38 -0.12 5.40
N ASP A 130 -11.63 0.28 5.12
CA ASP A 130 -12.80 -0.49 5.53
C ASP A 130 -12.84 -1.86 4.86
N TYR A 131 -12.22 -2.00 3.70
CA TYR A 131 -12.18 -3.29 3.00
C TYR A 131 -11.37 -4.34 3.78
N PHE A 132 -10.29 -3.93 4.42
CA PHE A 132 -9.38 -4.84 5.11
C PHE A 132 -9.51 -4.85 6.62
N PHE A 133 -9.97 -3.75 7.23
CA PHE A 133 -10.00 -3.60 8.68
C PHE A 133 -11.35 -3.12 9.17
N SER A 134 -11.77 -3.65 10.35
CA SER A 134 -12.91 -3.09 11.06
C SER A 134 -12.44 -1.95 11.96
N ALA A 135 -13.38 -1.18 12.50
CA ALA A 135 -13.02 -0.10 13.43
C ALA A 135 -12.25 -0.62 14.64
N ASP A 136 -12.55 -1.84 15.08
CA ASP A 136 -11.87 -2.44 16.24
C ASP A 136 -10.44 -2.84 15.96
N ASP A 137 -10.08 -3.01 14.69
CA ASP A 137 -8.69 -3.35 14.30
C ASP A 137 -7.77 -2.15 14.34
N LEU A 138 -8.31 -0.93 14.35
CA LEU A 138 -7.52 0.28 14.26
C LEU A 138 -7.14 0.76 15.67
N CYS A 139 -5.83 0.91 15.89
CA CYS A 139 -5.26 1.24 17.20
C CYS A 139 -4.58 2.60 17.14
N SER A 140 -5.38 3.67 17.14
CA SER A 140 -4.81 5.01 17.10
C SER A 140 -3.91 5.23 18.30
N ARG A 141 -2.71 5.77 18.07
CA ARG A 141 -1.69 5.91 19.09
C ARG A 141 -1.45 7.37 19.49
N GLY A 142 -2.45 8.19 19.31
CA GLY A 142 -2.38 9.59 19.63
C GLY A 142 -1.75 10.44 18.58
#